data_914a13d0e1e12eba8e1f8697819b2e5f
#
_entry.id   914a13d0e1e12eba8e1f8697819b2e5f
#
_cell.length_a   1.000
_cell.length_b   1.000
_cell.length_c   1.000
_cell.angle_alpha   90.00
_cell.angle_beta   90.00
_cell.angle_gamma   90.00
#
_symmetry.space_group_name_H-M   'P 1'
#
loop_
_entity.id
_entity.type
_entity.pdbx_description
1 polymer ?
#
loop_
_entity_poly.entity_id
_entity_poly.type
_entity_poly.pdbx_seq_one_letter_code
_entity_poly.pdbx_strand_id
1 'polypeptide(L)'
;PESLQLLLASKKHHQIFASLNAVVVDEWHELLGSKRGVQMELALSRLKTLSSSLKIWGISATIGNLEQAREVLLGPQSNHLKNSVLIKARLKKKIKVQSIIPKSMEKFPWRGHLGLQLLDEVVGVIRHSKTTLIFTNTRSQCELWFQQLLERYPEFAGELAMHHGSISKATRLWVEQAIREETLKAVVCTSSLDLGVDFAPVETIVQIGGPKGVARFLQRAGRSGHQPRETSVIHFLPTHGIELIEASALKKAVKNQAVENRIPYFLSYDVLIQYLITLTFSDGFYPESIFNEI
;
A
#
# COMPACT_ATOMS: atom_id res chain seq x y z
N PRO A 1 -13.09 4.06 4.82
CA PRO A 1 -14.29 4.74 4.28
C PRO A 1 -15.60 4.05 4.67
N GLU A 2 -15.69 2.72 4.55
CA GLU A 2 -16.94 1.97 4.73
C GLU A 2 -17.54 2.14 6.12
N SER A 3 -16.75 2.04 7.19
CA SER A 3 -17.22 2.27 8.58
C SER A 3 -17.69 3.72 8.78
N LEU A 4 -17.06 4.69 8.12
CA LEU A 4 -17.49 6.08 8.18
C LEU A 4 -18.85 6.27 7.50
N GLN A 5 -19.10 5.61 6.37
CA GLN A 5 -20.41 5.62 5.71
C GLN A 5 -21.51 5.03 6.62
N LEU A 6 -21.21 3.94 7.35
CA LEU A 6 -22.16 3.39 8.32
C LEU A 6 -22.49 4.36 9.48
N LEU A 7 -21.48 5.11 9.94
CA LEU A 7 -21.70 6.14 10.97
C LEU A 7 -22.57 7.30 10.43
N LEU A 8 -22.34 7.71 9.18
CA LEU A 8 -23.13 8.74 8.51
C LEU A 8 -24.56 8.30 8.22
N ALA A 9 -24.80 6.99 7.98
CA ALA A 9 -26.14 6.42 7.82
C ALA A 9 -26.94 6.36 9.14
N SER A 10 -26.31 6.54 10.29
CA SER A 10 -26.97 6.48 11.59
C SER A 10 -27.85 7.70 11.82
N LYS A 11 -29.09 7.50 12.31
CA LYS A 11 -29.97 8.59 12.80
C LYS A 11 -29.34 9.43 13.91
N LYS A 12 -28.30 8.92 14.58
CA LYS A 12 -27.56 9.62 15.64
C LYS A 12 -26.28 10.29 15.13
N HIS A 13 -26.06 10.40 13.82
CA HIS A 13 -24.81 10.90 13.25
C HIS A 13 -24.46 12.32 13.76
N HIS A 14 -25.44 13.21 13.94
CA HIS A 14 -25.19 14.52 14.56
C HIS A 14 -24.59 14.43 15.96
N GLN A 15 -25.05 13.48 16.78
CA GLN A 15 -24.50 13.27 18.13
C GLN A 15 -23.10 12.65 18.06
N ILE A 16 -22.90 11.68 17.15
CA ILE A 16 -21.60 11.02 16.93
C ILE A 16 -20.52 12.04 16.53
N PHE A 17 -20.87 12.98 15.66
CA PHE A 17 -19.92 13.96 15.14
C PHE A 17 -19.97 15.33 15.82
N ALA A 18 -20.79 15.51 16.87
CA ALA A 18 -20.96 16.80 17.57
C ALA A 18 -19.66 17.39 18.13
N SER A 19 -18.71 16.54 18.55
CA SER A 19 -17.41 16.96 19.09
C SER A 19 -16.25 16.75 18.10
N LEU A 20 -16.55 16.52 16.83
CA LEU A 20 -15.51 16.25 15.83
C LEU A 20 -14.75 17.53 15.50
N ASN A 21 -13.45 17.56 15.81
CA ASN A 21 -12.56 18.70 15.56
C ASN A 21 -11.54 18.40 14.46
N ALA A 22 -11.20 17.14 14.24
CA ALA A 22 -10.21 16.77 13.23
C ALA A 22 -10.50 15.41 12.62
N VAL A 23 -10.14 15.25 11.35
CA VAL A 23 -10.12 13.97 10.63
C VAL A 23 -8.72 13.76 10.08
N VAL A 24 -8.16 12.59 10.33
CA VAL A 24 -6.90 12.15 9.74
C VAL A 24 -7.19 11.09 8.69
N VAL A 25 -6.86 11.37 7.44
CA VAL A 25 -6.95 10.41 6.34
C VAL A 25 -5.56 9.84 6.11
N ASP A 26 -5.36 8.65 6.65
CA ASP A 26 -4.10 7.93 6.49
C ASP A 26 -4.05 7.18 5.16
N GLU A 27 -2.84 6.99 4.63
CA GLU A 27 -2.56 6.32 3.36
C GLU A 27 -3.40 6.88 2.19
N TRP A 28 -3.54 8.21 2.15
CA TRP A 28 -4.36 8.88 1.14
C TRP A 28 -4.00 8.49 -0.30
N HIS A 29 -2.74 8.19 -0.57
CA HIS A 29 -2.27 7.72 -1.88
C HIS A 29 -2.87 6.37 -2.31
N GLU A 30 -3.32 5.52 -1.39
CA GLU A 30 -4.01 4.27 -1.72
C GLU A 30 -5.51 4.48 -1.98
N LEU A 31 -6.07 5.53 -1.43
CA LEU A 31 -7.48 5.90 -1.65
C LEU A 31 -7.66 6.68 -2.94
N LEU A 32 -6.77 7.63 -3.22
CA LEU A 32 -6.82 8.47 -4.42
C LEU A 32 -6.79 7.61 -5.70
N GLY A 33 -7.70 7.88 -6.63
CA GLY A 33 -7.88 7.07 -7.85
C GLY A 33 -8.56 5.72 -7.60
N SER A 34 -9.38 5.63 -6.56
CA SER A 34 -10.22 4.47 -6.28
C SER A 34 -11.63 4.89 -5.86
N LYS A 35 -12.61 3.99 -5.98
CA LYS A 35 -13.99 4.25 -5.49
C LYS A 35 -14.03 4.52 -3.99
N ARG A 36 -13.11 3.92 -3.22
CA ARG A 36 -12.98 4.19 -1.79
C ARG A 36 -12.50 5.62 -1.51
N GLY A 37 -11.69 6.18 -2.41
CA GLY A 37 -11.30 7.59 -2.36
C GLY A 37 -12.52 8.49 -2.55
N VAL A 38 -13.33 8.24 -3.57
CA VAL A 38 -14.57 8.99 -3.80
C VAL A 38 -15.53 8.90 -2.61
N GLN A 39 -15.67 7.72 -2.00
CA GLN A 39 -16.44 7.57 -0.75
C GLN A 39 -15.90 8.46 0.38
N MET A 40 -14.57 8.57 0.49
CA MET A 40 -13.94 9.44 1.48
C MET A 40 -14.17 10.92 1.16
N GLU A 41 -14.05 11.34 -0.10
CA GLU A 41 -14.29 12.71 -0.54
C GLU A 41 -15.71 13.15 -0.18
N LEU A 42 -16.73 12.34 -0.53
CA LEU A 42 -18.13 12.59 -0.20
C LEU A 42 -18.37 12.64 1.31
N ALA A 43 -17.76 11.72 2.06
CA ALA A 43 -17.86 11.72 3.51
C ALA A 43 -17.22 12.98 4.14
N LEU A 44 -16.07 13.40 3.63
CA LEU A 44 -15.40 14.63 4.09
C LEU A 44 -16.23 15.88 3.79
N SER A 45 -16.92 15.95 2.65
CA SER A 45 -17.86 17.02 2.33
C SER A 45 -18.95 17.12 3.40
N ARG A 46 -19.59 15.99 3.74
CA ARG A 46 -20.59 15.94 4.81
C ARG A 46 -20.05 16.34 6.19
N LEU A 47 -18.86 15.86 6.54
CA LEU A 47 -18.25 16.19 7.83
C LEU A 47 -17.91 17.69 7.95
N LYS A 48 -17.52 18.35 6.85
CA LYS A 48 -17.31 19.81 6.81
C LYS A 48 -18.61 20.57 7.07
N THR A 49 -19.73 20.07 6.56
CA THR A 49 -21.06 20.66 6.81
C THR A 49 -21.49 20.47 8.27
N LEU A 50 -21.19 19.30 8.87
CA LEU A 50 -21.51 18.99 10.26
C LEU A 50 -20.62 19.75 11.26
N SER A 51 -19.37 20.08 10.89
CA SER A 51 -18.41 20.80 11.72
C SER A 51 -17.64 21.83 10.91
N SER A 52 -18.04 23.09 11.05
CA SER A 52 -17.43 24.22 10.32
C SER A 52 -15.96 24.51 10.69
N SER A 53 -15.53 24.06 11.88
CA SER A 53 -14.14 24.19 12.36
C SER A 53 -13.28 22.97 12.11
N LEU A 54 -13.80 21.97 11.36
CA LEU A 54 -13.12 20.71 11.11
C LEU A 54 -11.74 20.92 10.50
N LYS A 55 -10.74 20.25 11.04
CA LYS A 55 -9.38 20.19 10.48
C LYS A 55 -9.19 18.85 9.78
N ILE A 56 -8.65 18.87 8.56
CA ILE A 56 -8.42 17.68 7.76
C ILE A 56 -6.91 17.53 7.55
N TRP A 57 -6.40 16.35 7.91
CA TRP A 57 -5.02 15.98 7.71
C TRP A 57 -4.97 14.79 6.74
N GLY A 58 -4.14 14.91 5.70
CA GLY A 58 -3.81 13.80 4.83
C GLY A 58 -2.41 13.30 5.12
N ILE A 59 -2.28 12.02 5.40
CA ILE A 59 -0.99 11.35 5.51
C ILE A 59 -0.82 10.47 4.29
N SER A 60 0.32 10.58 3.63
CA SER A 60 0.53 9.89 2.36
C SER A 60 1.99 9.52 2.17
N ALA A 61 2.23 8.37 1.54
CA ALA A 61 3.52 8.10 0.93
C ALA A 61 3.73 8.99 -0.30
N THR A 62 4.83 8.81 -1.00
CA THR A 62 5.16 9.62 -2.18
C THR A 62 4.17 9.42 -3.30
N ILE A 63 3.61 10.50 -3.83
CA ILE A 63 2.73 10.58 -4.99
C ILE A 63 3.34 11.56 -6.01
N GLY A 64 3.20 11.27 -7.30
CA GLY A 64 3.70 12.15 -8.37
C GLY A 64 2.98 13.49 -8.43
N ASN A 65 1.65 13.50 -8.31
CA ASN A 65 0.77 14.68 -8.40
C ASN A 65 0.28 15.15 -7.02
N LEU A 66 1.19 15.49 -6.15
CA LEU A 66 0.94 15.81 -4.74
C LEU A 66 -0.03 17.00 -4.55
N GLU A 67 0.07 18.04 -5.38
CA GLU A 67 -0.83 19.20 -5.32
C GLU A 67 -2.28 18.80 -5.65
N GLN A 68 -2.49 18.01 -6.70
CA GLN A 68 -3.81 17.49 -7.04
C GLN A 68 -4.35 16.58 -5.93
N ALA A 69 -3.49 15.75 -5.34
CA ALA A 69 -3.88 14.88 -4.22
C ALA A 69 -4.35 15.68 -3.00
N ARG A 70 -3.74 16.83 -2.73
CA ARG A 70 -4.13 17.80 -1.69
C ARG A 70 -5.47 18.47 -2.04
N GLU A 71 -5.62 18.91 -3.28
CA GLU A 71 -6.83 19.55 -3.77
C GLU A 71 -8.04 18.63 -3.68
N VAL A 72 -7.91 17.38 -4.10
CA VAL A 72 -8.97 16.37 -4.02
C VAL A 72 -9.35 16.06 -2.57
N LEU A 73 -8.37 15.90 -1.68
CA LEU A 73 -8.64 15.63 -0.26
C LEU A 73 -9.40 16.76 0.43
N LEU A 74 -9.02 18.01 0.14
CA LEU A 74 -9.56 19.18 0.84
C LEU A 74 -10.79 19.78 0.16
N GLY A 75 -11.04 19.38 -1.08
CA GLY A 75 -12.08 19.92 -1.95
C GLY A 75 -11.60 21.16 -2.72
N PRO A 76 -11.88 21.24 -4.03
CA PRO A 76 -11.50 22.34 -4.89
C PRO A 76 -12.13 23.65 -4.38
N GLN A 77 -11.36 24.72 -4.44
CA GLN A 77 -11.78 26.10 -4.03
C GLN A 77 -12.23 26.23 -2.57
N SER A 78 -12.11 25.20 -1.74
CA SER A 78 -12.50 25.23 -0.33
C SER A 78 -11.61 26.15 0.49
N ASN A 79 -12.13 26.69 1.61
CA ASN A 79 -11.33 27.40 2.60
C ASN A 79 -10.26 26.50 3.24
N HIS A 80 -10.52 25.23 3.33
CA HIS A 80 -9.55 24.22 3.79
C HIS A 80 -8.33 24.16 2.87
N LEU A 81 -8.55 24.18 1.55
CA LEU A 81 -7.45 24.18 0.58
C LEU A 81 -6.65 25.49 0.62
N LYS A 82 -7.32 26.64 0.66
CA LYS A 82 -6.66 27.96 0.70
C LYS A 82 -5.74 28.13 1.92
N ASN A 83 -6.14 27.59 3.07
CA ASN A 83 -5.41 27.69 4.33
C ASN A 83 -4.55 26.46 4.63
N SER A 84 -4.39 25.54 3.68
CA SER A 84 -3.65 24.31 3.90
C SER A 84 -2.14 24.48 3.76
N VAL A 85 -1.41 23.66 4.51
CA VAL A 85 0.04 23.57 4.43
C VAL A 85 0.45 22.19 3.95
N LEU A 86 1.34 22.14 2.96
CA LEU A 86 1.94 20.91 2.47
C LEU A 86 3.28 20.69 3.16
N ILE A 87 3.39 19.61 3.93
CA ILE A 87 4.63 19.22 4.59
C ILE A 87 5.22 18.02 3.86
N LYS A 88 6.39 18.20 3.26
CA LYS A 88 7.12 17.15 2.56
C LYS A 88 8.36 16.74 3.33
N ALA A 89 8.45 15.49 3.73
CA ALA A 89 9.66 14.95 4.35
C ALA A 89 10.84 14.99 3.36
N ARG A 90 12.00 15.47 3.84
CA ARG A 90 13.24 15.55 3.05
C ARG A 90 14.19 14.37 3.29
N LEU A 91 13.70 13.30 3.90
CA LEU A 91 14.52 12.12 4.20
C LEU A 91 14.86 11.38 2.91
N LYS A 92 16.14 11.34 2.58
CA LYS A 92 16.67 10.55 1.46
C LYS A 92 17.15 9.21 1.99
N LYS A 93 16.30 8.20 1.92
CA LYS A 93 16.73 6.83 2.17
C LYS A 93 17.43 6.29 0.91
N LYS A 94 18.64 5.77 1.05
CA LYS A 94 19.34 5.11 -0.06
C LYS A 94 18.70 3.75 -0.30
N ILE A 95 18.32 3.47 -1.55
CA ILE A 95 17.72 2.19 -1.95
C ILE A 95 18.66 1.54 -2.97
N LYS A 96 19.12 0.33 -2.65
CA LYS A 96 19.92 -0.50 -3.55
C LYS A 96 19.02 -1.56 -4.17
N VAL A 97 18.79 -1.44 -5.47
CA VAL A 97 18.02 -2.42 -6.25
C VAL A 97 18.98 -3.41 -6.89
N GLN A 98 18.85 -4.67 -6.56
CA GLN A 98 19.59 -5.78 -7.16
C GLN A 98 18.62 -6.66 -7.95
N SER A 99 19.03 -7.16 -9.11
CA SER A 99 18.22 -8.12 -9.87
C SER A 99 18.74 -9.54 -9.62
N ILE A 100 17.83 -10.45 -9.31
CA ILE A 100 18.11 -11.89 -9.31
C ILE A 100 17.84 -12.37 -10.73
N ILE A 101 18.89 -12.76 -11.44
CA ILE A 101 18.82 -13.23 -12.84
C ILE A 101 19.48 -14.60 -12.95
N PRO A 102 19.04 -15.47 -13.87
CA PRO A 102 19.67 -16.76 -14.07
C PRO A 102 21.13 -16.61 -14.53
N LYS A 103 21.97 -17.55 -14.12
CA LYS A 103 23.40 -17.58 -14.49
C LYS A 103 23.63 -17.80 -15.98
N SER A 104 22.70 -18.47 -16.68
CA SER A 104 22.72 -18.65 -18.12
C SER A 104 21.43 -18.14 -18.73
N MET A 105 21.53 -17.29 -19.77
CA MET A 105 20.37 -16.67 -20.42
C MET A 105 19.77 -17.49 -21.56
N GLU A 106 20.26 -18.69 -21.81
CA GLU A 106 19.89 -19.49 -22.99
C GLU A 106 18.39 -19.88 -23.04
N LYS A 107 17.68 -19.86 -21.92
CA LYS A 107 16.25 -20.25 -21.87
C LYS A 107 15.46 -19.44 -20.84
N PHE A 108 15.49 -18.10 -20.94
CA PHE A 108 14.58 -17.31 -20.13
C PHE A 108 13.17 -17.44 -20.72
N PRO A 109 12.20 -18.05 -20.00
CA PRO A 109 10.88 -18.27 -20.56
C PRO A 109 10.17 -16.95 -20.82
N TRP A 110 9.68 -16.77 -22.03
CA TRP A 110 8.81 -15.64 -22.38
C TRP A 110 7.45 -15.68 -21.69
N ARG A 111 7.04 -16.87 -21.20
CA ARG A 111 5.82 -17.08 -20.40
C ARG A 111 6.21 -17.60 -19.02
N GLY A 112 5.68 -16.93 -18.01
CA GLY A 112 6.10 -17.07 -16.63
C GLY A 112 6.06 -18.48 -16.06
N HIS A 113 7.17 -18.89 -15.47
CA HIS A 113 7.29 -20.01 -14.54
C HIS A 113 7.21 -19.53 -13.09
N LEU A 114 6.50 -18.42 -12.81
CA LEU A 114 6.34 -17.86 -11.46
C LEU A 114 7.68 -17.61 -10.72
N GLY A 115 8.80 -17.58 -11.46
CA GLY A 115 10.14 -17.35 -10.93
C GLY A 115 10.76 -18.52 -10.17
N LEU A 116 10.11 -19.68 -10.06
CA LEU A 116 10.57 -20.84 -9.27
C LEU A 116 11.89 -21.44 -9.74
N GLN A 117 12.31 -21.17 -10.97
CA GLN A 117 13.64 -21.59 -11.47
C GLN A 117 14.77 -20.86 -10.75
N LEU A 118 14.50 -19.73 -10.11
CA LEU A 118 15.46 -18.92 -9.35
C LEU A 118 15.28 -19.11 -7.83
N LEU A 119 14.69 -20.23 -7.41
CA LEU A 119 14.44 -20.51 -6.00
C LEU A 119 15.77 -20.62 -5.22
N ASP A 120 16.77 -21.24 -5.80
CA ASP A 120 18.09 -21.45 -5.19
C ASP A 120 18.81 -20.12 -4.95
N GLU A 121 18.68 -19.19 -5.88
CA GLU A 121 19.23 -17.82 -5.74
C GLU A 121 18.51 -17.05 -4.62
N VAL A 122 17.18 -17.21 -4.49
CA VAL A 122 16.41 -16.62 -3.38
C VAL A 122 16.82 -17.24 -2.06
N VAL A 123 17.02 -18.53 -2.00
CA VAL A 123 17.53 -19.23 -0.80
C VAL A 123 18.91 -18.69 -0.41
N GLY A 124 19.77 -18.44 -1.40
CA GLY A 124 21.04 -17.75 -1.16
C GLY A 124 20.87 -16.41 -0.45
N VAL A 125 19.88 -15.60 -0.89
CA VAL A 125 19.56 -14.31 -0.25
C VAL A 125 19.05 -14.52 1.18
N ILE A 126 18.11 -15.46 1.38
CA ILE A 126 17.55 -15.78 2.71
C ILE A 126 18.64 -16.18 3.70
N ARG A 127 19.55 -17.07 3.30
CA ARG A 127 20.63 -17.55 4.17
C ARG A 127 21.57 -16.45 4.64
N HIS A 128 21.84 -15.45 3.78
CA HIS A 128 22.72 -14.32 4.09
C HIS A 128 22.04 -13.17 4.83
N SER A 129 20.73 -13.24 5.04
CA SER A 129 19.96 -12.21 5.73
C SER A 129 19.47 -12.71 7.09
N LYS A 130 19.29 -11.81 8.06
CA LYS A 130 18.63 -12.15 9.32
C LYS A 130 17.16 -12.48 9.09
N THR A 131 16.42 -11.54 8.49
CA THR A 131 15.02 -11.71 8.13
C THR A 131 14.77 -11.18 6.73
N THR A 132 14.06 -11.95 5.91
CA THR A 132 13.73 -11.62 4.51
C THR A 132 12.22 -11.57 4.30
N LEU A 133 11.69 -10.48 3.75
CA LEU A 133 10.32 -10.46 3.22
C LEU A 133 10.34 -10.77 1.72
N ILE A 134 9.54 -11.74 1.31
CA ILE A 134 9.41 -12.17 -0.08
C ILE A 134 8.03 -11.78 -0.58
N PHE A 135 7.96 -10.66 -1.31
CA PHE A 135 6.71 -10.14 -1.85
C PHE A 135 6.33 -10.82 -3.16
N THR A 136 5.10 -11.30 -3.21
CA THR A 136 4.45 -11.87 -4.40
C THR A 136 3.24 -11.02 -4.82
N ASN A 137 2.77 -11.19 -6.05
CA ASN A 137 1.66 -10.40 -6.58
C ASN A 137 0.28 -11.03 -6.34
N THR A 138 0.21 -12.32 -6.09
CA THR A 138 -1.03 -13.07 -5.86
C THR A 138 -0.90 -14.03 -4.68
N ARG A 139 -2.04 -14.40 -4.10
CA ARG A 139 -2.12 -15.40 -3.03
C ARG A 139 -1.58 -16.77 -3.50
N SER A 140 -2.01 -17.24 -4.65
CA SER A 140 -1.56 -18.51 -5.20
C SER A 140 -0.03 -18.55 -5.40
N GLN A 141 0.57 -17.43 -5.82
CA GLN A 141 2.02 -17.32 -5.93
C GLN A 141 2.68 -17.35 -4.53
N CYS A 142 2.07 -16.70 -3.53
CA CYS A 142 2.55 -16.72 -2.16
C CYS A 142 2.57 -18.15 -1.58
N GLU A 143 1.45 -18.85 -1.70
CA GLU A 143 1.29 -20.24 -1.25
C GLU A 143 2.26 -21.19 -1.97
N LEU A 144 2.38 -21.06 -3.29
CA LEU A 144 3.29 -21.87 -4.10
C LEU A 144 4.77 -21.66 -3.71
N TRP A 145 5.20 -20.42 -3.55
CA TRP A 145 6.56 -20.11 -3.12
C TRP A 145 6.85 -20.63 -1.71
N PHE A 146 5.91 -20.46 -0.78
CA PHE A 146 6.01 -20.99 0.57
C PHE A 146 6.17 -22.51 0.56
N GLN A 147 5.31 -23.21 -0.18
CA GLN A 147 5.35 -24.67 -0.31
C GLN A 147 6.68 -25.13 -0.92
N GLN A 148 7.10 -24.55 -2.05
CA GLN A 148 8.33 -24.94 -2.74
C GLN A 148 9.59 -24.67 -1.91
N LEU A 149 9.61 -23.61 -1.09
CA LEU A 149 10.70 -23.35 -0.16
C LEU A 149 10.77 -24.46 0.92
N LEU A 150 9.65 -24.87 1.51
CA LEU A 150 9.63 -25.92 2.53
C LEU A 150 9.95 -27.31 1.94
N GLU A 151 9.43 -27.62 0.75
CA GLU A 151 9.66 -28.92 0.10
C GLU A 151 11.15 -29.13 -0.27
N ARG A 152 11.79 -28.09 -0.82
CA ARG A 152 13.17 -28.20 -1.29
C ARG A 152 14.21 -27.88 -0.20
N TYR A 153 13.83 -27.10 0.80
CA TYR A 153 14.70 -26.61 1.85
C TYR A 153 14.02 -26.81 3.22
N PRO A 154 13.86 -28.05 3.68
CA PRO A 154 13.18 -28.37 4.93
C PRO A 154 13.87 -27.80 6.18
N GLU A 155 15.12 -27.33 6.06
CA GLU A 155 15.82 -26.63 7.15
C GLU A 155 15.13 -25.32 7.56
N PHE A 156 14.28 -24.73 6.70
CA PHE A 156 13.49 -23.54 7.05
C PHE A 156 12.19 -23.85 7.80
N ALA A 157 11.91 -25.13 8.10
CA ALA A 157 10.73 -25.49 8.87
C ALA A 157 10.78 -24.85 10.27
N GLY A 158 9.72 -24.11 10.63
CA GLY A 158 9.63 -23.33 11.85
C GLY A 158 10.17 -21.89 11.76
N GLU A 159 10.98 -21.58 10.75
CA GLU A 159 11.53 -20.22 10.53
C GLU A 159 10.95 -19.53 9.27
N LEU A 160 10.10 -20.23 8.53
CA LEU A 160 9.40 -19.71 7.34
C LEU A 160 7.92 -19.56 7.63
N ALA A 161 7.35 -18.41 7.29
CA ALA A 161 5.91 -18.15 7.39
C ALA A 161 5.36 -17.59 6.09
N MET A 162 4.02 -17.57 5.95
CA MET A 162 3.34 -16.85 4.89
C MET A 162 2.35 -15.84 5.46
N HIS A 163 2.11 -14.75 4.71
CA HIS A 163 1.19 -13.70 5.12
C HIS A 163 0.39 -13.14 3.93
N HIS A 164 -0.91 -13.38 3.92
CA HIS A 164 -1.85 -12.81 2.93
C HIS A 164 -3.26 -12.68 3.52
N GLY A 165 -4.12 -11.91 2.83
CA GLY A 165 -5.44 -11.55 3.35
C GLY A 165 -6.42 -12.70 3.61
N SER A 166 -6.15 -13.92 3.12
CA SER A 166 -7.07 -15.07 3.31
C SER A 166 -6.70 -15.97 4.48
N ILE A 167 -5.54 -15.81 5.10
CA ILE A 167 -5.23 -16.51 6.35
C ILE A 167 -5.92 -15.84 7.54
N SER A 168 -6.13 -16.60 8.62
CA SER A 168 -6.84 -16.12 9.79
C SER A 168 -6.18 -14.85 10.37
N LYS A 169 -6.97 -13.99 10.99
CA LYS A 169 -6.44 -12.79 11.66
C LYS A 169 -5.44 -13.18 12.77
N ALA A 170 -5.72 -14.23 13.52
CA ALA A 170 -4.83 -14.71 14.58
C ALA A 170 -3.45 -15.12 14.01
N THR A 171 -3.43 -15.89 12.92
CA THR A 171 -2.18 -16.28 12.24
C THR A 171 -1.41 -15.08 11.73
N ARG A 172 -2.10 -14.09 11.13
CA ARG A 172 -1.45 -12.85 10.66
C ARG A 172 -0.76 -12.10 11.80
N LEU A 173 -1.48 -11.89 12.90
CA LEU A 173 -0.93 -11.21 14.08
C LEU A 173 0.26 -11.96 14.67
N TRP A 174 0.21 -13.30 14.67
CA TRP A 174 1.35 -14.12 15.09
C TRP A 174 2.56 -13.92 14.19
N VAL A 175 2.38 -13.94 12.86
CA VAL A 175 3.48 -13.68 11.91
C VAL A 175 4.06 -12.29 12.10
N GLU A 176 3.22 -11.27 12.27
CA GLU A 176 3.65 -9.89 12.51
C GLU A 176 4.48 -9.77 13.80
N GLN A 177 4.05 -10.48 14.86
CA GLN A 177 4.80 -10.54 16.11
C GLN A 177 6.12 -11.27 15.94
N ALA A 178 6.13 -12.41 15.26
CA ALA A 178 7.33 -13.19 15.01
C ALA A 178 8.38 -12.43 14.14
N ILE A 179 7.92 -11.55 13.23
CA ILE A 179 8.82 -10.63 12.52
C ILE A 179 9.43 -9.62 13.48
N ARG A 180 8.64 -9.03 14.41
CA ARG A 180 9.17 -8.09 15.43
C ARG A 180 10.21 -8.71 16.33
N GLU A 181 10.02 -9.98 16.68
CA GLU A 181 10.90 -10.74 17.55
C GLU A 181 12.10 -11.35 16.81
N GLU A 182 12.22 -11.11 15.51
CA GLU A 182 13.27 -11.63 14.63
C GLU A 182 13.39 -13.18 14.70
N THR A 183 12.28 -13.88 14.98
CA THR A 183 12.26 -15.36 15.08
C THR A 183 12.06 -16.03 13.73
N LEU A 184 11.62 -15.30 12.70
CA LEU A 184 11.43 -15.81 11.36
C LEU A 184 12.59 -15.44 10.45
N LYS A 185 13.12 -16.43 9.74
CA LYS A 185 14.15 -16.27 8.72
C LYS A 185 13.62 -15.67 7.43
N ALA A 186 12.39 -16.08 7.04
CA ALA A 186 11.73 -15.50 5.88
C ALA A 186 10.20 -15.51 6.02
N VAL A 187 9.55 -14.54 5.36
CA VAL A 187 8.09 -14.49 5.24
C VAL A 187 7.71 -14.26 3.78
N VAL A 188 6.98 -15.21 3.20
CA VAL A 188 6.39 -15.04 1.87
C VAL A 188 5.05 -14.32 2.02
N CYS A 189 4.89 -13.19 1.35
CA CYS A 189 3.73 -12.33 1.57
C CYS A 189 3.20 -11.70 0.26
N THR A 190 1.98 -11.19 0.37
CA THR A 190 1.38 -10.32 -0.65
C THR A 190 1.43 -8.86 -0.19
N SER A 191 0.62 -7.99 -0.79
CA SER A 191 0.45 -6.60 -0.33
C SER A 191 -0.07 -6.44 1.11
N SER A 192 -0.36 -7.52 1.80
CA SER A 192 -0.82 -7.51 3.20
C SER A 192 0.23 -7.00 4.19
N LEU A 193 1.51 -6.96 3.81
CA LEU A 193 2.60 -6.37 4.57
C LEU A 193 3.16 -5.08 3.93
N ASP A 194 2.51 -4.56 2.87
CA ASP A 194 2.91 -3.29 2.26
C ASP A 194 2.69 -2.12 3.22
N LEU A 195 1.53 -2.10 3.91
CA LEU A 195 1.02 -0.99 4.69
C LEU A 195 0.34 -1.45 6.00
N GLY A 196 0.21 -0.52 6.94
CA GLY A 196 -0.60 -0.71 8.15
C GLY A 196 -0.06 -1.70 9.17
N VAL A 197 1.18 -2.14 9.02
CA VAL A 197 1.82 -3.07 9.96
C VAL A 197 3.02 -2.39 10.59
N ASP A 198 3.01 -2.33 11.91
CA ASP A 198 4.09 -1.78 12.72
C ASP A 198 5.01 -2.91 13.19
N PHE A 199 6.01 -3.22 12.40
CA PHE A 199 7.12 -4.10 12.79
C PHE A 199 8.46 -3.43 12.44
N ALA A 200 9.51 -3.85 13.14
CA ALA A 200 10.85 -3.38 12.87
C ALA A 200 11.25 -3.66 11.41
N PRO A 201 11.97 -2.75 10.76
CA PRO A 201 12.44 -3.00 9.41
C PRO A 201 13.23 -4.30 9.31
N VAL A 202 12.94 -5.09 8.28
CA VAL A 202 13.67 -6.32 7.99
C VAL A 202 14.99 -6.00 7.29
N GLU A 203 15.91 -6.94 7.24
CA GLU A 203 17.20 -6.70 6.60
C GLU A 203 17.07 -6.66 5.07
N THR A 204 16.34 -7.59 4.48
CA THR A 204 16.30 -7.78 3.04
C THR A 204 14.88 -7.99 2.52
N ILE A 205 14.64 -7.51 1.32
CA ILE A 205 13.38 -7.70 0.61
C ILE A 205 13.65 -8.36 -0.75
N VAL A 206 12.83 -9.35 -1.08
CA VAL A 206 12.76 -9.95 -2.40
C VAL A 206 11.39 -9.63 -3.01
N GLN A 207 11.38 -9.02 -4.17
CA GLN A 207 10.19 -8.76 -4.97
C GLN A 207 10.12 -9.76 -6.12
N ILE A 208 9.13 -10.65 -6.10
CA ILE A 208 8.87 -11.63 -7.16
C ILE A 208 7.87 -11.05 -8.15
N GLY A 209 8.29 -10.95 -9.40
CA GLY A 209 7.51 -10.33 -10.48
C GLY A 209 7.43 -8.81 -10.41
N GLY A 210 6.90 -8.19 -11.47
CA GLY A 210 6.76 -6.74 -11.56
C GLY A 210 5.88 -6.17 -10.45
N PRO A 211 6.34 -5.17 -9.69
CA PRO A 211 5.50 -4.48 -8.72
C PRO A 211 4.42 -3.68 -9.46
N LYS A 212 3.27 -3.52 -8.84
CA LYS A 212 2.20 -2.68 -9.41
C LYS A 212 2.51 -1.19 -9.23
N GLY A 213 3.62 -0.72 -9.80
CA GLY A 213 4.06 0.66 -9.77
C GLY A 213 5.32 0.92 -8.94
N VAL A 214 5.97 2.07 -9.22
CA VAL A 214 7.21 2.52 -8.57
C VAL A 214 6.95 2.88 -7.11
N ALA A 215 5.83 3.55 -6.81
CA ALA A 215 5.46 3.92 -5.44
C ALA A 215 5.42 2.69 -4.54
N ARG A 216 4.73 1.63 -4.96
CA ARG A 216 4.63 0.37 -4.20
C ARG A 216 6.00 -0.30 -4.04
N PHE A 217 6.80 -0.30 -5.08
CA PHE A 217 8.16 -0.81 -5.01
C PHE A 217 9.01 -0.06 -3.96
N LEU A 218 8.91 1.27 -3.93
CA LEU A 218 9.58 2.12 -2.95
C LEU A 218 9.06 1.89 -1.51
N GLN A 219 7.75 1.71 -1.34
CA GLN A 219 7.14 1.38 -0.05
C GLN A 219 7.68 0.05 0.49
N ARG A 220 7.72 -1.00 -0.36
CA ARG A 220 8.30 -2.29 -0.01
C ARG A 220 9.78 -2.15 0.33
N ALA A 221 10.55 -1.47 -0.51
CA ALA A 221 11.96 -1.19 -0.23
C ALA A 221 12.14 -0.46 1.12
N GLY A 222 11.20 0.42 1.47
CA GLY A 222 11.17 1.11 2.75
C GLY A 222 11.03 0.21 3.97
N ARG A 223 10.55 -1.04 3.81
CA ARG A 223 10.47 -2.04 4.88
C ARG A 223 11.83 -2.65 5.24
N SER A 224 12.89 -2.38 4.47
CA SER A 224 14.25 -2.82 4.80
C SER A 224 15.10 -1.67 5.36
N GLY A 225 16.11 -2.04 6.17
CA GLY A 225 17.04 -1.10 6.82
C GLY A 225 16.55 -0.63 8.19
N HIS A 226 17.30 -0.97 9.22
CA HIS A 226 16.96 -0.73 10.63
C HIS A 226 17.08 0.73 11.07
N GLN A 227 17.80 1.58 10.32
CA GLN A 227 18.02 2.98 10.68
C GLN A 227 17.72 3.93 9.51
N PRO A 228 17.35 5.19 9.78
CA PRO A 228 17.04 6.17 8.74
C PRO A 228 18.17 6.45 7.74
N ARG A 229 19.41 6.14 8.11
CA ARG A 229 20.61 6.34 7.27
C ARG A 229 21.12 5.05 6.61
N GLU A 230 20.55 3.91 6.93
CA GLU A 230 20.93 2.64 6.30
C GLU A 230 20.39 2.51 4.90
N THR A 231 21.12 1.76 4.08
CA THR A 231 20.72 1.48 2.71
C THR A 231 19.70 0.34 2.71
N SER A 232 18.49 0.61 2.26
CA SER A 232 17.50 -0.43 2.00
C SER A 232 17.94 -1.31 0.84
N VAL A 233 17.90 -2.62 1.02
CA VAL A 233 18.22 -3.59 -0.02
C VAL A 233 16.95 -4.27 -0.50
N ILE A 234 16.69 -4.20 -1.79
CA ILE A 234 15.59 -4.91 -2.43
C ILE A 234 16.08 -5.68 -3.64
N HIS A 235 15.80 -6.97 -3.65
CA HIS A 235 16.07 -7.86 -4.75
C HIS A 235 14.84 -7.98 -5.63
N PHE A 236 15.00 -7.75 -6.93
CA PHE A 236 13.94 -7.93 -7.90
C PHE A 236 14.17 -9.23 -8.68
N LEU A 237 13.21 -10.13 -8.62
CA LEU A 237 13.22 -11.41 -9.32
C LEU A 237 12.18 -11.39 -10.44
N PRO A 238 12.59 -11.30 -11.72
CA PRO A 238 11.66 -11.34 -12.84
C PRO A 238 11.10 -12.75 -13.04
N THR A 239 9.80 -12.83 -13.35
CA THR A 239 9.11 -14.09 -13.65
C THR A 239 9.02 -14.36 -15.16
N HIS A 240 9.27 -13.34 -15.99
CA HIS A 240 9.30 -13.44 -17.45
C HIS A 240 10.19 -12.34 -18.06
N GLY A 241 10.54 -12.50 -19.35
CA GLY A 241 11.54 -11.66 -20.04
C GLY A 241 11.22 -10.16 -20.06
N ILE A 242 9.96 -9.76 -20.17
CA ILE A 242 9.56 -8.34 -20.20
C ILE A 242 9.88 -7.66 -18.86
N GLU A 243 9.78 -8.36 -17.73
CA GLU A 243 10.09 -7.81 -16.41
C GLU A 243 11.57 -7.44 -16.23
N LEU A 244 12.48 -7.92 -17.09
CA LEU A 244 13.86 -7.43 -17.13
C LEU A 244 13.94 -5.96 -17.58
N ILE A 245 13.09 -5.58 -18.52
CA ILE A 245 12.96 -4.19 -18.98
C ILE A 245 12.35 -3.36 -17.85
N GLU A 246 11.29 -3.87 -17.19
CA GLU A 246 10.68 -3.23 -16.02
C GLU A 246 11.68 -3.03 -14.88
N ALA A 247 12.54 -4.02 -14.59
CA ALA A 247 13.59 -3.89 -13.59
C ALA A 247 14.56 -2.74 -13.90
N SER A 248 14.92 -2.58 -15.18
CA SER A 248 15.78 -1.47 -15.62
C SER A 248 15.06 -0.13 -15.46
N ALA A 249 13.79 -0.05 -15.85
CA ALA A 249 12.96 1.13 -15.70
C ALA A 249 12.76 1.50 -14.21
N LEU A 250 12.52 0.52 -13.34
CA LEU A 250 12.41 0.70 -11.89
C LEU A 250 13.72 1.27 -11.30
N LYS A 251 14.87 0.72 -11.66
CA LYS A 251 16.18 1.25 -11.21
C LYS A 251 16.36 2.71 -11.62
N LYS A 252 15.99 3.07 -12.86
CA LYS A 252 16.03 4.45 -13.36
C LYS A 252 15.05 5.35 -12.60
N ALA A 253 13.82 4.90 -12.38
CA ALA A 253 12.79 5.64 -11.65
C ALA A 253 13.21 5.89 -10.19
N VAL A 254 13.73 4.88 -9.49
CA VAL A 254 14.26 5.01 -8.13
C VAL A 254 15.41 6.03 -8.08
N LYS A 255 16.35 5.96 -9.02
CA LYS A 255 17.47 6.92 -9.09
C LYS A 255 16.99 8.35 -9.31
N ASN A 256 15.97 8.55 -10.15
CA ASN A 256 15.41 9.86 -10.49
C ASN A 256 14.32 10.32 -9.51
N GLN A 257 13.97 9.53 -8.50
CA GLN A 257 12.85 9.77 -7.59
C GLN A 257 11.53 10.03 -8.33
N ALA A 258 11.36 9.39 -9.48
CA ALA A 258 10.17 9.48 -10.30
C ALA A 258 9.12 8.48 -9.80
N VAL A 259 7.95 8.99 -9.44
CA VAL A 259 6.80 8.20 -8.96
C VAL A 259 5.61 8.52 -9.85
N GLU A 260 4.78 7.54 -10.09
CA GLU A 260 3.57 7.68 -10.88
C GLU A 260 2.54 8.60 -10.23
N ASN A 261 1.75 9.26 -11.08
CA ASN A 261 0.59 10.02 -10.66
C ASN A 261 -0.56 9.08 -10.29
N ARG A 262 -1.36 9.47 -9.32
CA ARG A 262 -2.64 8.85 -8.99
C ARG A 262 -3.75 9.72 -9.55
N ILE A 263 -4.42 9.26 -10.60
CA ILE A 263 -5.48 10.01 -11.26
C ILE A 263 -6.77 9.84 -10.45
N PRO A 264 -7.37 10.94 -9.95
CA PRO A 264 -8.66 10.87 -9.26
C PRO A 264 -9.74 10.31 -10.18
N TYR A 265 -10.75 9.63 -9.62
CA TYR A 265 -11.90 9.20 -10.38
C TYR A 265 -12.85 10.38 -10.62
N PHE A 266 -13.30 10.50 -11.86
CA PHE A 266 -14.33 11.44 -12.25
C PHE A 266 -15.65 10.70 -12.49
N LEU A 267 -16.77 11.38 -12.24
CA LEU A 267 -18.12 10.92 -12.58
C LEU A 267 -18.45 9.52 -12.03
N SER A 268 -18.04 9.24 -10.80
CA SER A 268 -18.35 7.99 -10.10
C SER A 268 -19.80 7.97 -9.60
N TYR A 269 -20.76 7.96 -10.53
CA TYR A 269 -22.19 8.05 -10.23
C TYR A 269 -22.69 6.90 -9.35
N ASP A 270 -22.13 5.72 -9.47
CA ASP A 270 -22.45 4.58 -8.62
C ASP A 270 -22.11 4.84 -7.15
N VAL A 271 -20.98 5.48 -6.88
CA VAL A 271 -20.56 5.87 -5.53
C VAL A 271 -21.43 7.03 -5.01
N LEU A 272 -21.76 7.98 -5.88
CA LEU A 272 -22.67 9.07 -5.54
C LEU A 272 -24.06 8.54 -5.17
N ILE A 273 -24.63 7.63 -5.96
CA ILE A 273 -25.92 7.00 -5.66
C ILE A 273 -25.87 6.28 -4.31
N GLN A 274 -24.80 5.50 -4.04
CA GLN A 274 -24.61 4.84 -2.77
C GLN A 274 -24.56 5.85 -1.60
N TYR A 275 -23.90 6.96 -1.79
CA TYR A 275 -23.82 8.02 -0.78
C TYR A 275 -25.18 8.66 -0.53
N LEU A 276 -25.94 8.99 -1.57
CA LEU A 276 -27.30 9.54 -1.45
C LEU A 276 -28.24 8.58 -0.71
N ILE A 277 -28.15 7.28 -0.99
CA ILE A 277 -28.87 6.24 -0.24
C ILE A 277 -28.44 6.26 1.24
N THR A 278 -27.16 6.38 1.53
CA THR A 278 -26.63 6.49 2.91
C THR A 278 -27.27 7.65 3.66
N LEU A 279 -27.40 8.83 3.03
CA LEU A 279 -28.03 10.00 3.62
C LEU A 279 -29.55 9.79 3.85
N THR A 280 -30.20 9.04 2.97
CA THR A 280 -31.63 8.71 3.12
C THR A 280 -31.91 7.89 4.37
N PHE A 281 -30.99 7.01 4.77
CA PHE A 281 -31.10 6.21 6.01
C PHE A 281 -30.90 7.05 7.28
N SER A 282 -30.22 8.19 7.19
CA SER A 282 -30.07 9.12 8.32
C SER A 282 -31.26 10.09 8.41
N ASP A 283 -31.07 11.33 8.03
CA ASP A 283 -32.09 12.40 8.13
C ASP A 283 -32.72 12.76 6.78
N GLY A 284 -32.33 12.08 5.72
CA GLY A 284 -32.64 12.47 4.36
C GLY A 284 -31.80 13.67 3.88
N PHE A 285 -32.15 14.20 2.73
CA PHE A 285 -31.48 15.36 2.14
C PHE A 285 -32.39 16.12 1.18
N TYR A 286 -32.09 17.40 1.01
CA TYR A 286 -32.65 18.23 -0.07
C TYR A 286 -31.65 18.24 -1.23
N PRO A 287 -32.06 17.98 -2.50
CA PRO A 287 -31.16 17.91 -3.64
C PRO A 287 -30.27 19.15 -3.81
N GLU A 288 -30.84 20.34 -3.63
CA GLU A 288 -30.11 21.62 -3.73
C GLU A 288 -29.02 21.75 -2.67
N SER A 289 -29.30 21.31 -1.44
CA SER A 289 -28.32 21.35 -0.35
C SER A 289 -27.16 20.42 -0.63
N ILE A 290 -27.43 19.21 -1.11
CA ILE A 290 -26.39 18.22 -1.44
C ILE A 290 -25.58 18.67 -2.64
N PHE A 291 -26.21 19.26 -3.66
CA PHE A 291 -25.46 19.80 -4.80
C PHE A 291 -24.44 20.87 -4.40
N ASN A 292 -24.76 21.68 -3.39
CA ASN A 292 -23.83 22.69 -2.88
C ASN A 292 -22.80 22.11 -1.89
N GLU A 293 -23.08 20.93 -1.32
CA GLU A 293 -22.18 20.24 -0.38
C GLU A 293 -21.07 19.47 -1.10
N ILE A 294 -21.40 18.86 -2.26
CA ILE A 294 -20.50 18.02 -3.05
C ILE A 294 -19.70 18.84 -4.07
#